data_fe1d2fa471d3b40e11f8a38f27f01eba
#
_entry.id   fe1d2fa471d3b40e11f8a38f27f01eba
#
_cell.length_a   1.000
_cell.length_b   1.000
_cell.length_c   1.000
_cell.angle_alpha   90.00
_cell.angle_beta   90.00
_cell.angle_gamma   90.00
#
_symmetry.space_group_name_H-M   'P 1'
#
loop_
_entity.id
_entity.type
_entity.pdbx_description
1 polymer ?
#
loop_
_entity_poly.entity_id
_entity_poly.type
_entity_poly.pdbx_seq_one_letter_code
_entity_poly.pdbx_strand_id
1 'polypeptide(L)'
;MKAHLIDNLDKIGGQCAELYPDKNLYDIPSRPAITGQELTDDLIKQAEPFNPSYHLNQLTSKISLNDNDILVETDKGTSIKCKSLVIAAGAGSFVPRKLPAEGSQELENKNIFYSVKKRSDFQDKNILIIGGGDSALDYVMGFQGIAKKVSLVHRRKEFKGVQDSVNKVMSLVDKGDVNFNMGSLKKVEKNDNGKVSVTLDDETTLSDIDAIFPFFGLKIELGPIADWGLNLEKNLISVNTENFETSVPRVFAVGDICIYPGKLKLILSGFHEAALAAKKMFEYCHSDKKYVFRYTTSSSDLQKKLGVK
;
A
#
# COMPACT_ATOMS: atom_id res chain seq x y z
N MET A 1 -15.75 -14.63 15.88
CA MET A 1 -15.61 -15.28 14.56
C MET A 1 -14.19 -15.79 14.43
N LYS A 2 -13.95 -16.89 13.69
CA LYS A 2 -12.61 -17.32 13.31
C LYS A 2 -12.23 -16.62 12.01
N ALA A 3 -11.02 -16.09 11.93
CA ALA A 3 -10.56 -15.33 10.77
C ALA A 3 -9.39 -16.01 10.07
N HIS A 4 -9.39 -15.97 8.73
CA HIS A 4 -8.29 -16.34 7.86
C HIS A 4 -7.93 -15.11 7.01
N LEU A 5 -6.64 -14.77 6.91
CA LEU A 5 -6.13 -13.71 6.06
C LEU A 5 -5.29 -14.35 4.95
N ILE A 6 -5.57 -13.96 3.71
CA ILE A 6 -4.82 -14.40 2.53
C ILE A 6 -4.15 -13.16 1.96
N ASP A 7 -2.85 -13.24 1.70
CA ASP A 7 -2.10 -12.15 1.05
C ASP A 7 -1.09 -12.76 0.06
N ASN A 8 -0.90 -12.08 -1.07
CA ASN A 8 0.11 -12.46 -2.05
C ASN A 8 1.53 -12.00 -1.65
N LEU A 9 1.64 -11.14 -0.64
CA LEU A 9 2.91 -10.74 -0.07
C LEU A 9 3.47 -11.82 0.87
N ASP A 10 4.78 -11.78 1.09
CA ASP A 10 5.50 -12.69 1.99
C ASP A 10 5.37 -12.31 3.47
N LYS A 11 4.79 -11.15 3.76
CA LYS A 11 4.60 -10.59 5.10
C LYS A 11 3.27 -9.88 5.24
N ILE A 12 2.83 -9.73 6.48
CA ILE A 12 1.63 -8.99 6.84
C ILE A 12 1.94 -7.48 6.80
N GLY A 13 0.94 -6.66 6.50
CA GLY A 13 1.01 -5.19 6.62
C GLY A 13 0.70 -4.42 5.34
N GLY A 14 0.61 -5.11 4.20
CA GLY A 14 0.21 -4.49 2.93
C GLY A 14 1.06 -3.27 2.59
N GLN A 15 0.42 -2.17 2.19
CA GLN A 15 1.11 -0.93 1.77
C GLN A 15 2.05 -0.38 2.85
N CYS A 16 1.65 -0.40 4.11
CA CYS A 16 2.43 0.16 5.22
C CYS A 16 3.78 -0.54 5.37
N ALA A 17 3.79 -1.87 5.33
CA ALA A 17 5.00 -2.66 5.49
C ALA A 17 5.81 -2.81 4.20
N GLU A 18 5.17 -2.75 3.01
CA GLU A 18 5.85 -3.00 1.74
C GLU A 18 6.35 -1.72 1.05
N LEU A 19 5.57 -0.63 1.08
CA LEU A 19 5.88 0.56 0.29
C LEU A 19 6.55 1.67 1.10
N TYR A 20 6.23 1.81 2.39
CA TYR A 20 6.71 2.90 3.23
C TYR A 20 6.88 2.52 4.71
N PRO A 21 7.64 1.43 5.01
CA PRO A 21 7.77 0.92 6.37
C PRO A 21 8.35 1.95 7.37
N ASP A 22 9.27 2.77 6.92
CA ASP A 22 9.96 3.81 7.71
C ASP A 22 9.40 5.24 7.51
N LYS A 23 8.26 5.38 6.82
CA LYS A 23 7.58 6.66 6.69
C LYS A 23 6.70 6.93 7.92
N ASN A 24 6.81 8.12 8.49
CA ASN A 24 5.92 8.57 9.56
C ASN A 24 4.52 8.86 9.03
N LEU A 25 3.53 8.33 9.71
CA LEU A 25 2.10 8.59 9.55
C LEU A 25 1.66 9.49 10.71
N TYR A 26 0.85 10.51 10.42
CA TYR A 26 0.44 11.53 11.39
C TYR A 26 -1.08 11.57 11.59
N ASP A 27 -1.82 10.73 10.87
CA ASP A 27 -3.29 10.68 10.84
C ASP A 27 -3.86 9.41 11.49
N ILE A 28 -3.06 8.76 12.34
CA ILE A 28 -3.50 7.63 13.16
C ILE A 28 -3.96 8.15 14.52
N PRO A 29 -5.24 7.99 14.88
CA PRO A 29 -5.76 8.47 16.17
C PRO A 29 -4.95 7.93 17.35
N SER A 30 -4.69 8.78 18.34
CA SER A 30 -3.86 8.52 19.53
C SER A 30 -2.35 8.41 19.30
N ARG A 31 -1.86 8.50 18.06
CA ARG A 31 -0.43 8.46 17.73
C ARG A 31 -0.02 9.77 17.06
N PRO A 32 0.73 10.66 17.74
CA PRO A 32 1.22 11.92 17.13
C PRO A 32 2.10 11.65 15.90
N ALA A 33 2.85 10.57 15.92
CA ALA A 33 3.59 10.01 14.78
C ALA A 33 3.82 8.51 15.03
N ILE A 34 3.75 7.72 13.96
CA ILE A 34 4.03 6.28 13.97
C ILE A 34 4.53 5.87 12.59
N THR A 35 5.55 5.04 12.49
CA THR A 35 5.99 4.53 11.19
C THR A 35 5.03 3.49 10.63
N GLY A 36 5.07 3.26 9.30
CA GLY A 36 4.26 2.22 8.67
C GLY A 36 4.52 0.83 9.24
N GLN A 37 5.77 0.52 9.57
CA GLN A 37 6.14 -0.76 10.19
C GLN A 37 5.64 -0.86 11.63
N GLU A 38 5.86 0.17 12.47
CA GLU A 38 5.36 0.18 13.85
C GLU A 38 3.84 0.05 13.93
N LEU A 39 3.09 0.72 13.04
CA LEU A 39 1.65 0.56 12.95
C LEU A 39 1.26 -0.88 12.64
N THR A 40 1.95 -1.51 11.70
CA THR A 40 1.72 -2.91 11.32
C THR A 40 1.97 -3.84 12.50
N ASP A 41 3.09 -3.67 13.20
CA ASP A 41 3.49 -4.49 14.36
C ASP A 41 2.49 -4.36 15.51
N ASP A 42 2.03 -3.13 15.80
CA ASP A 42 1.01 -2.87 16.82
C ASP A 42 -0.34 -3.54 16.48
N LEU A 43 -0.75 -3.50 15.20
CA LEU A 43 -1.99 -4.15 14.74
C LEU A 43 -1.89 -5.67 14.78
N ILE A 44 -0.75 -6.26 14.41
CA ILE A 44 -0.51 -7.70 14.54
C ILE A 44 -0.62 -8.11 16.00
N LYS A 45 0.08 -7.41 16.91
CA LYS A 45 0.03 -7.65 18.35
C LYS A 45 -1.40 -7.52 18.90
N GLN A 46 -2.18 -6.54 18.41
CA GLN A 46 -3.59 -6.38 18.81
C GLN A 46 -4.47 -7.55 18.32
N ALA A 47 -4.15 -8.14 17.17
CA ALA A 47 -4.89 -9.27 16.60
C ALA A 47 -4.51 -10.64 17.21
N GLU A 48 -3.31 -10.78 17.76
CA GLU A 48 -2.72 -12.03 18.26
C GLU A 48 -3.62 -12.81 19.23
N PRO A 49 -4.28 -12.18 20.24
CA PRO A 49 -5.17 -12.89 21.17
C PRO A 49 -6.37 -13.57 20.51
N PHE A 50 -6.68 -13.25 19.25
CA PHE A 50 -7.79 -13.82 18.48
C PHE A 50 -7.37 -14.97 17.56
N ASN A 51 -6.07 -15.30 17.51
CA ASN A 51 -5.47 -16.39 16.73
C ASN A 51 -5.95 -16.43 15.27
N PRO A 52 -5.80 -15.34 14.47
CA PRO A 52 -6.08 -15.39 13.05
C PRO A 52 -5.12 -16.34 12.34
N SER A 53 -5.59 -17.00 11.28
CA SER A 53 -4.73 -17.84 10.42
C SER A 53 -4.23 -17.01 9.24
N TYR A 54 -2.94 -17.03 8.95
CA TYR A 54 -2.33 -16.31 7.85
C TYR A 54 -1.90 -17.26 6.73
N HIS A 55 -2.25 -16.91 5.50
CA HIS A 55 -1.89 -17.61 4.27
C HIS A 55 -1.17 -16.62 3.35
N LEU A 56 0.16 -16.54 3.53
CA LEU A 56 1.01 -15.59 2.81
C LEU A 56 1.56 -16.20 1.52
N ASN A 57 2.09 -15.35 0.62
CA ASN A 57 2.58 -15.74 -0.70
C ASN A 57 1.52 -16.45 -1.56
N GLN A 58 0.24 -16.11 -1.39
CA GLN A 58 -0.86 -16.75 -2.10
C GLN A 58 -1.82 -15.71 -2.65
N LEU A 59 -2.09 -15.77 -3.92
CA LEU A 59 -3.10 -14.95 -4.57
C LEU A 59 -4.45 -15.66 -4.54
N THR A 60 -5.48 -15.01 -4.02
CA THR A 60 -6.85 -15.50 -4.17
C THR A 60 -7.24 -15.44 -5.64
N SER A 61 -7.39 -16.60 -6.25
CA SER A 61 -7.62 -16.74 -7.70
C SER A 61 -9.10 -16.85 -8.04
N LYS A 62 -9.91 -17.46 -7.15
CA LYS A 62 -11.31 -17.75 -7.42
C LYS A 62 -12.15 -17.73 -6.15
N ILE A 63 -13.40 -17.29 -6.28
CA ILE A 63 -14.45 -17.52 -5.29
C ILE A 63 -15.61 -18.26 -5.94
N SER A 64 -16.25 -19.15 -5.18
CA SER A 64 -17.46 -19.86 -5.59
C SER A 64 -18.52 -19.67 -4.51
N LEU A 65 -19.68 -19.15 -4.93
CA LEU A 65 -20.78 -18.86 -4.04
C LEU A 65 -21.73 -20.07 -3.97
N ASN A 66 -22.04 -20.49 -2.77
CA ASN A 66 -23.08 -21.50 -2.48
C ASN A 66 -24.18 -20.86 -1.63
N ASP A 67 -25.29 -21.54 -1.44
CA ASP A 67 -26.44 -21.02 -0.70
C ASP A 67 -26.08 -20.52 0.71
N ASN A 68 -25.17 -21.19 1.41
CA ASN A 68 -24.84 -20.92 2.80
C ASN A 68 -23.39 -20.58 3.08
N ASP A 69 -22.51 -20.62 2.08
CA ASP A 69 -21.07 -20.37 2.25
C ASP A 69 -20.40 -19.93 0.95
N ILE A 70 -19.15 -19.52 1.09
CA ILE A 70 -18.27 -19.12 0.01
C ILE A 70 -17.04 -20.02 0.07
N LEU A 71 -16.68 -20.62 -1.07
CA LEU A 71 -15.42 -21.30 -1.25
C LEU A 71 -14.41 -20.31 -1.85
N VAL A 72 -13.30 -20.11 -1.17
CA VAL A 72 -12.20 -19.23 -1.58
C VAL A 72 -11.00 -20.11 -1.94
N GLU A 73 -10.45 -19.94 -3.14
CA GLU A 73 -9.35 -20.75 -3.66
C GLU A 73 -8.17 -19.85 -4.03
N THR A 74 -6.95 -20.32 -3.79
CA THR A 74 -5.72 -19.62 -4.12
C THR A 74 -4.94 -20.32 -5.23
N ASP A 75 -4.01 -19.58 -5.82
CA ASP A 75 -3.05 -20.07 -6.84
C ASP A 75 -2.11 -21.17 -6.31
N LYS A 76 -2.00 -21.33 -4.98
CA LYS A 76 -1.19 -22.37 -4.32
C LYS A 76 -2.01 -23.59 -3.86
N GLY A 77 -3.29 -23.66 -4.23
CA GLY A 77 -4.16 -24.79 -3.89
C GLY A 77 -4.76 -24.73 -2.48
N THR A 78 -4.59 -23.63 -1.75
CA THR A 78 -5.33 -23.43 -0.51
C THR A 78 -6.81 -23.21 -0.83
N SER A 79 -7.68 -23.95 -0.13
CA SER A 79 -9.12 -23.86 -0.29
C SER A 79 -9.77 -23.64 1.07
N ILE A 80 -10.51 -22.54 1.22
CA ILE A 80 -11.14 -22.13 2.47
C ILE A 80 -12.64 -21.96 2.27
N LYS A 81 -13.42 -22.68 3.05
CA LYS A 81 -14.87 -22.52 3.11
C LYS A 81 -15.23 -21.56 4.23
N CYS A 82 -15.87 -20.45 3.91
CA CYS A 82 -16.22 -19.41 4.87
C CYS A 82 -17.68 -18.94 4.75
N LYS A 83 -18.19 -18.29 5.80
CA LYS A 83 -19.54 -17.71 5.81
C LYS A 83 -19.61 -16.33 5.20
N SER A 84 -18.50 -15.60 5.25
CA SER A 84 -18.38 -14.25 4.69
C SER A 84 -16.94 -14.01 4.24
N LEU A 85 -16.79 -13.19 3.22
CA LEU A 85 -15.49 -12.76 2.66
C LEU A 85 -15.36 -11.24 2.76
N VAL A 86 -14.20 -10.75 3.20
CA VAL A 86 -13.85 -9.32 3.15
C VAL A 86 -12.70 -9.13 2.18
N ILE A 87 -12.91 -8.26 1.21
CA ILE A 87 -11.89 -7.81 0.28
C ILE A 87 -11.26 -6.53 0.84
N ALA A 88 -10.06 -6.64 1.39
CA ALA A 88 -9.26 -5.54 1.94
C ALA A 88 -7.97 -5.35 1.13
N ALA A 89 -8.06 -5.51 -0.19
CA ALA A 89 -6.92 -5.59 -1.10
C ALA A 89 -6.22 -4.24 -1.37
N GLY A 90 -6.58 -3.17 -0.66
CA GLY A 90 -5.95 -1.86 -0.77
C GLY A 90 -6.00 -1.30 -2.20
N ALA A 91 -4.85 -1.04 -2.81
CA ALA A 91 -4.74 -0.61 -4.20
C ALA A 91 -4.70 -1.79 -5.21
N GLY A 92 -5.11 -3.00 -4.80
CA GLY A 92 -4.94 -4.21 -5.60
C GLY A 92 -3.49 -4.72 -5.58
N SER A 93 -3.06 -5.39 -6.64
CA SER A 93 -1.65 -5.74 -6.76
C SER A 93 -0.81 -4.48 -6.90
N PHE A 94 0.26 -4.36 -6.10
CA PHE A 94 1.19 -3.22 -6.15
C PHE A 94 2.06 -3.29 -7.39
N VAL A 95 1.48 -2.97 -8.54
CA VAL A 95 2.26 -2.86 -9.76
C VAL A 95 2.70 -1.40 -9.91
N PRO A 96 3.95 -1.07 -9.61
CA PRO A 96 4.47 0.27 -9.85
C PRO A 96 4.44 0.56 -11.34
N ARG A 97 4.11 1.79 -11.69
CA ARG A 97 4.23 2.23 -13.08
C ARG A 97 5.69 2.20 -13.48
N LYS A 98 6.01 1.35 -14.44
CA LYS A 98 7.37 1.17 -14.93
C LYS A 98 7.94 2.45 -15.53
N LEU A 99 9.26 2.60 -15.43
CA LEU A 99 9.98 3.70 -16.05
C LEU A 99 9.98 3.52 -17.58
N PRO A 100 9.34 4.43 -18.36
CA PRO A 100 9.22 4.28 -19.80
C PRO A 100 10.44 4.86 -20.55
N ALA A 101 11.65 4.48 -20.13
CA ALA A 101 12.88 4.90 -20.74
C ALA A 101 13.58 3.72 -21.41
N GLU A 102 14.24 3.95 -22.54
CA GLU A 102 15.04 2.93 -23.24
C GLU A 102 16.12 2.39 -22.28
N GLY A 103 16.33 1.05 -22.27
CA GLY A 103 17.29 0.38 -21.41
C GLY A 103 16.86 0.18 -19.96
N SER A 104 15.71 0.70 -19.54
CA SER A 104 15.26 0.63 -18.13
C SER A 104 14.96 -0.79 -17.66
N GLN A 105 14.40 -1.67 -18.51
CA GLN A 105 13.97 -3.02 -18.14
C GLN A 105 15.13 -3.90 -17.64
N GLU A 106 16.29 -3.79 -18.24
CA GLU A 106 17.47 -4.58 -17.87
C GLU A 106 18.07 -4.19 -16.51
N LEU A 107 17.73 -2.99 -16.04
CA LEU A 107 18.24 -2.40 -14.81
C LEU A 107 17.25 -2.50 -13.64
N GLU A 108 16.06 -3.05 -13.84
CA GLU A 108 15.08 -3.29 -12.78
C GLU A 108 15.66 -4.21 -11.71
N ASN A 109 15.44 -3.85 -10.45
CA ASN A 109 15.99 -4.52 -9.26
C ASN A 109 17.53 -4.58 -9.18
N LYS A 110 18.24 -3.84 -10.06
CA LYS A 110 19.71 -3.70 -10.02
C LYS A 110 20.10 -2.27 -9.71
N ASN A 111 19.65 -1.34 -10.53
CA ASN A 111 19.86 0.10 -10.36
C ASN A 111 18.53 0.88 -10.34
N ILE A 112 17.41 0.28 -10.79
CA ILE A 112 16.08 0.89 -10.77
C ILE A 112 15.23 0.16 -9.74
N PHE A 113 14.74 0.88 -8.74
CA PHE A 113 13.96 0.35 -7.63
C PHE A 113 12.64 1.12 -7.50
N TYR A 114 11.54 0.41 -7.42
CA TYR A 114 10.20 1.00 -7.31
C TYR A 114 9.70 1.11 -5.87
N SER A 115 10.44 0.57 -4.91
CA SER A 115 10.23 0.71 -3.48
C SER A 115 11.57 0.78 -2.74
N VAL A 116 11.59 1.39 -1.57
CA VAL A 116 12.77 1.48 -0.70
C VAL A 116 12.43 0.79 0.61
N LYS A 117 12.95 -0.42 0.81
CA LYS A 117 12.74 -1.20 2.04
C LYS A 117 13.54 -0.62 3.22
N LYS A 118 14.74 -0.15 2.95
CA LYS A 118 15.64 0.41 3.96
C LYS A 118 16.53 1.48 3.33
N ARG A 119 16.39 2.72 3.76
CA ARG A 119 17.14 3.85 3.18
C ARG A 119 18.64 3.76 3.43
N SER A 120 19.05 3.18 4.55
CA SER A 120 20.47 3.00 4.88
C SER A 120 21.23 2.09 3.90
N ASP A 121 20.55 1.27 3.10
CA ASP A 121 21.20 0.45 2.06
C ASP A 121 21.76 1.31 0.91
N PHE A 122 21.33 2.56 0.86
CA PHE A 122 21.76 3.55 -0.12
C PHE A 122 22.65 4.65 0.48
N GLN A 123 23.27 4.37 1.64
CA GLN A 123 24.23 5.28 2.26
C GLN A 123 25.39 5.54 1.31
N ASP A 124 25.84 6.81 1.24
CA ASP A 124 26.93 7.28 0.39
C ASP A 124 26.76 7.03 -1.12
N LYS A 125 25.51 6.76 -1.58
CA LYS A 125 25.17 6.55 -2.99
C LYS A 125 24.70 7.82 -3.67
N ASN A 126 24.92 7.91 -4.98
CA ASN A 126 24.32 8.94 -5.83
C ASN A 126 22.94 8.48 -6.28
N ILE A 127 21.91 9.17 -5.86
CA ILE A 127 20.51 8.77 -6.04
C ILE A 127 19.81 9.72 -7.01
N LEU A 128 19.03 9.14 -7.91
CA LEU A 128 18.11 9.85 -8.78
C LEU A 128 16.67 9.49 -8.42
N ILE A 129 15.90 10.49 -8.03
CA ILE A 129 14.46 10.37 -7.78
C ILE A 129 13.70 10.97 -8.95
N ILE A 130 12.68 10.26 -9.45
CA ILE A 130 11.87 10.72 -10.57
C ILE A 130 10.41 10.79 -10.14
N GLY A 131 9.84 11.98 -10.18
CA GLY A 131 8.45 12.21 -9.79
C GLY A 131 8.20 13.60 -9.24
N GLY A 132 6.94 13.92 -8.96
CA GLY A 132 6.55 15.23 -8.42
C GLY A 132 5.33 15.16 -7.50
N GLY A 133 5.00 13.96 -7.01
CA GLY A 133 4.00 13.74 -5.97
C GLY A 133 4.64 13.58 -4.60
N ASP A 134 3.81 13.42 -3.55
CA ASP A 134 4.26 13.33 -2.16
C ASP A 134 5.34 12.28 -1.94
N SER A 135 5.19 11.07 -2.52
CA SER A 135 6.21 10.02 -2.38
C SER A 135 7.59 10.46 -2.87
N ALA A 136 7.66 11.11 -4.05
CA ALA A 136 8.95 11.59 -4.57
C ALA A 136 9.58 12.64 -3.64
N LEU A 137 8.80 13.61 -3.19
CA LEU A 137 9.25 14.68 -2.30
C LEU A 137 9.69 14.14 -0.94
N ASP A 138 8.94 13.22 -0.36
CA ASP A 138 9.25 12.57 0.91
C ASP A 138 10.58 11.80 0.84
N TYR A 139 10.83 11.11 -0.29
CA TYR A 139 12.10 10.40 -0.47
C TYR A 139 13.26 11.34 -0.75
N VAL A 140 13.06 12.46 -1.44
CA VAL A 140 14.09 13.50 -1.57
C VAL A 140 14.53 14.00 -0.19
N MET A 141 13.58 14.34 0.67
CA MET A 141 13.86 14.79 2.05
C MET A 141 14.46 13.66 2.90
N GLY A 142 13.93 12.45 2.77
CA GLY A 142 14.34 11.29 3.57
C GLY A 142 15.73 10.73 3.24
N PHE A 143 16.30 11.07 2.09
CA PHE A 143 17.68 10.71 1.74
C PHE A 143 18.70 11.80 2.09
N GLN A 144 18.27 12.96 2.60
CA GLN A 144 19.20 13.97 3.11
C GLN A 144 20.00 13.40 4.29
N GLY A 145 21.32 13.58 4.26
CA GLY A 145 22.23 13.05 5.27
C GLY A 145 22.50 11.52 5.20
N ILE A 146 21.85 10.81 4.26
CA ILE A 146 22.10 9.38 3.99
C ILE A 146 22.83 9.21 2.67
N ALA A 147 22.24 9.71 1.58
CA ALA A 147 22.85 9.64 0.25
C ALA A 147 24.01 10.63 0.12
N LYS A 148 25.00 10.28 -0.71
CA LYS A 148 26.09 11.19 -1.08
C LYS A 148 25.59 12.35 -1.93
N LYS A 149 24.67 12.08 -2.84
CA LYS A 149 24.06 13.06 -3.74
C LYS A 149 22.63 12.67 -4.04
N VAL A 150 21.72 13.62 -3.94
CA VAL A 150 20.32 13.45 -4.32
C VAL A 150 20.02 14.32 -5.54
N SER A 151 19.49 13.71 -6.59
CA SER A 151 19.01 14.40 -7.78
C SER A 151 17.51 14.12 -7.93
N LEU A 152 16.74 15.14 -8.31
CA LEU A 152 15.31 15.05 -8.57
C LEU A 152 15.05 15.40 -10.04
N VAL A 153 14.32 14.55 -10.74
CA VAL A 153 13.80 14.83 -12.08
C VAL A 153 12.27 14.88 -12.04
N HIS A 154 11.71 15.98 -12.54
CA HIS A 154 10.27 16.11 -12.72
C HIS A 154 9.93 16.78 -14.06
N ARG A 155 8.93 16.22 -14.76
CA ARG A 155 8.58 16.64 -16.13
C ARG A 155 7.85 17.97 -16.25
N ARG A 156 7.48 18.62 -15.16
CA ARG A 156 6.70 19.87 -15.11
C ARG A 156 7.24 20.81 -14.05
N LYS A 157 6.90 22.09 -14.15
CA LYS A 157 7.22 23.08 -13.12
C LYS A 157 6.36 22.87 -11.86
N GLU A 158 5.09 22.49 -12.05
CA GLU A 158 4.14 22.30 -10.95
C GLU A 158 4.26 20.89 -10.37
N PHE A 159 4.50 20.81 -9.09
CA PHE A 159 4.48 19.59 -8.32
C PHE A 159 3.03 19.26 -7.90
N LYS A 160 2.73 17.96 -7.75
CA LYS A 160 1.44 17.49 -7.27
C LYS A 160 1.41 17.20 -5.78
N GLY A 161 2.56 17.24 -5.13
CA GLY A 161 2.68 17.02 -3.70
C GLY A 161 2.15 18.20 -2.88
N VAL A 162 1.98 17.98 -1.58
CA VAL A 162 1.56 19.00 -0.62
C VAL A 162 2.54 20.18 -0.65
N GLN A 163 1.99 21.41 -0.64
CA GLN A 163 2.77 22.64 -0.83
C GLN A 163 3.92 22.79 0.16
N ASP A 164 3.74 22.35 1.41
CA ASP A 164 4.80 22.38 2.42
C ASP A 164 6.00 21.50 2.04
N SER A 165 5.76 20.28 1.54
CA SER A 165 6.79 19.36 1.04
C SER A 165 7.50 19.96 -0.19
N VAL A 166 6.75 20.58 -1.10
CA VAL A 166 7.32 21.27 -2.28
C VAL A 166 8.25 22.38 -1.82
N ASN A 167 7.81 23.24 -0.90
CA ASN A 167 8.62 24.36 -0.39
C ASN A 167 9.92 23.87 0.28
N LYS A 168 9.84 22.80 1.07
CA LYS A 168 11.02 22.18 1.72
C LYS A 168 12.01 21.65 0.68
N VAL A 169 11.55 20.90 -0.31
CA VAL A 169 12.41 20.36 -1.37
C VAL A 169 13.03 21.46 -2.21
N MET A 170 12.25 22.49 -2.59
CA MET A 170 12.80 23.63 -3.35
C MET A 170 13.83 24.42 -2.54
N SER A 171 13.64 24.56 -1.22
CA SER A 171 14.68 25.14 -0.36
C SER A 171 15.98 24.33 -0.35
N LEU A 172 15.93 23.00 -0.44
CA LEU A 172 17.11 22.15 -0.59
C LEU A 172 17.77 22.34 -1.97
N VAL A 173 16.97 22.54 -3.01
CA VAL A 173 17.48 22.87 -4.36
C VAL A 173 18.20 24.21 -4.35
N ASP A 174 17.62 25.25 -3.76
CA ASP A 174 18.20 26.59 -3.68
C ASP A 174 19.51 26.61 -2.88
N LYS A 175 19.67 25.72 -1.90
CA LYS A 175 20.91 25.54 -1.12
C LYS A 175 21.96 24.70 -1.84
N GLY A 176 21.60 24.03 -2.93
CA GLY A 176 22.50 23.11 -3.65
C GLY A 176 22.59 21.71 -3.04
N ASP A 177 21.78 21.39 -2.03
CA ASP A 177 21.73 20.05 -1.40
C ASP A 177 21.02 19.01 -2.29
N VAL A 178 20.18 19.48 -3.21
CA VAL A 178 19.45 18.66 -4.19
C VAL A 178 19.62 19.23 -5.59
N ASN A 179 20.00 18.38 -6.55
CA ASN A 179 20.04 18.79 -7.96
C ASN A 179 18.66 18.56 -8.60
N PHE A 180 18.01 19.63 -9.02
CA PHE A 180 16.75 19.53 -9.73
C PHE A 180 16.92 19.69 -11.23
N ASN A 181 16.35 18.79 -12.03
CA ASN A 181 16.29 18.85 -13.47
C ASN A 181 14.84 18.69 -13.94
N MET A 182 14.40 19.58 -14.80
CA MET A 182 13.08 19.48 -15.40
C MET A 182 13.18 18.68 -16.69
N GLY A 183 12.38 17.62 -16.83
CA GLY A 183 12.38 16.77 -18.01
C GLY A 183 11.83 15.37 -17.72
N SER A 184 11.82 14.55 -18.76
CA SER A 184 11.47 13.13 -18.69
C SER A 184 12.68 12.30 -19.13
N LEU A 185 12.87 11.11 -18.53
CA LEU A 185 13.94 10.22 -18.94
C LEU A 185 13.60 9.61 -20.31
N LYS A 186 14.53 9.73 -21.23
CA LYS A 186 14.49 9.15 -22.59
C LYS A 186 15.23 7.82 -22.63
N LYS A 187 16.42 7.78 -22.02
CA LYS A 187 17.32 6.62 -22.06
C LYS A 187 18.04 6.41 -20.74
N VAL A 188 18.34 5.15 -20.43
CA VAL A 188 19.11 4.73 -19.25
C VAL A 188 20.16 3.73 -19.71
N GLU A 189 21.42 3.96 -19.38
CA GLU A 189 22.55 3.12 -19.80
C GLU A 189 23.44 2.79 -18.61
N LYS A 190 23.85 1.53 -18.51
CA LYS A 190 24.81 1.09 -17.50
C LYS A 190 26.24 1.31 -18.00
N ASN A 191 27.06 1.92 -17.16
CA ASN A 191 28.48 2.17 -17.42
C ASN A 191 29.33 0.96 -16.97
N ASP A 192 30.56 0.87 -17.44
CA ASP A 192 31.50 -0.21 -17.09
C ASP A 192 31.81 -0.28 -15.59
N ASN A 193 31.69 0.81 -14.87
CA ASN A 193 31.88 0.88 -13.41
C ASN A 193 30.65 0.43 -12.60
N GLY A 194 29.60 -0.09 -13.27
CA GLY A 194 28.37 -0.55 -12.64
C GLY A 194 27.35 0.51 -12.31
N LYS A 195 27.67 1.79 -12.50
CA LYS A 195 26.76 2.93 -12.34
C LYS A 195 25.95 3.17 -13.61
N VAL A 196 25.03 4.11 -13.52
CA VAL A 196 24.07 4.41 -14.57
C VAL A 196 24.21 5.86 -15.02
N SER A 197 24.07 6.09 -16.33
CA SER A 197 23.84 7.39 -16.93
C SER A 197 22.41 7.46 -17.46
N VAL A 198 21.75 8.60 -17.31
CA VAL A 198 20.42 8.85 -17.85
C VAL A 198 20.45 10.05 -18.78
N THR A 199 19.74 9.95 -19.90
CA THR A 199 19.55 11.04 -20.86
C THR A 199 18.09 11.49 -20.77
N LEU A 200 17.90 12.80 -20.61
CA LEU A 200 16.57 13.42 -20.58
C LEU A 200 16.10 13.74 -22.02
N ASP A 201 14.84 14.16 -22.13
CA ASP A 201 14.20 14.52 -23.39
C ASP A 201 14.79 15.79 -24.05
N ASP A 202 15.47 16.64 -23.28
CA ASP A 202 16.23 17.81 -23.74
C ASP A 202 17.73 17.50 -24.03
N GLU A 203 18.10 16.21 -24.11
CA GLU A 203 19.46 15.69 -24.31
C GLU A 203 20.42 15.95 -23.12
N THR A 204 19.94 16.50 -22.00
CA THR A 204 20.73 16.61 -20.77
C THR A 204 21.09 15.22 -20.26
N THR A 205 22.37 15.01 -19.92
CA THR A 205 22.85 13.73 -19.38
C THR A 205 23.26 13.88 -17.92
N LEU A 206 22.71 13.00 -17.07
CA LEU A 206 23.08 12.86 -15.66
C LEU A 206 23.87 11.56 -15.50
N SER A 207 25.10 11.63 -15.00
CA SER A 207 26.02 10.50 -14.87
C SER A 207 26.26 10.10 -13.42
N ASP A 208 26.96 8.98 -13.23
CA ASP A 208 27.40 8.48 -11.92
C ASP A 208 26.26 8.13 -10.95
N ILE A 209 25.11 7.69 -11.45
CA ILE A 209 23.97 7.33 -10.64
C ILE A 209 24.11 5.88 -10.18
N ASP A 210 24.01 5.65 -8.88
CA ASP A 210 24.01 4.31 -8.26
C ASP A 210 22.60 3.69 -8.25
N ALA A 211 21.57 4.51 -7.97
CA ALA A 211 20.20 4.06 -7.87
C ALA A 211 19.18 5.08 -8.41
N ILE A 212 18.16 4.59 -9.08
CA ILE A 212 17.05 5.36 -9.64
C ILE A 212 15.76 4.92 -8.97
N PHE A 213 14.97 5.87 -8.46
CA PHE A 213 13.68 5.66 -7.82
C PHE A 213 12.55 6.36 -8.58
N PRO A 214 11.83 5.66 -9.49
CA PRO A 214 10.67 6.22 -10.19
C PRO A 214 9.43 6.17 -9.30
N PHE A 215 8.92 7.33 -8.89
CA PHE A 215 7.69 7.48 -8.13
C PHE A 215 6.54 8.03 -9.00
N PHE A 216 6.03 7.20 -9.89
CA PHE A 216 4.93 7.53 -10.81
C PHE A 216 3.54 7.16 -10.29
N GLY A 217 3.47 6.68 -9.05
CA GLY A 217 2.28 6.09 -8.45
C GLY A 217 2.08 4.62 -8.83
N LEU A 218 1.07 4.03 -8.23
CA LEU A 218 0.70 2.65 -8.44
C LEU A 218 -0.37 2.55 -9.53
N LYS A 219 -0.37 1.46 -10.26
CA LYS A 219 -1.49 1.06 -11.10
C LYS A 219 -2.39 0.17 -10.25
N ILE A 220 -3.65 0.56 -10.10
CA ILE A 220 -4.65 -0.27 -9.44
C ILE A 220 -5.03 -1.39 -10.40
N GLU A 221 -4.63 -2.61 -10.08
CA GLU A 221 -5.02 -3.80 -10.81
C GLU A 221 -5.76 -4.74 -9.86
N LEU A 222 -7.04 -5.00 -10.18
CA LEU A 222 -7.88 -5.88 -9.37
C LEU A 222 -7.48 -7.35 -9.49
N GLY A 223 -6.76 -7.70 -10.59
CA GLY A 223 -6.44 -9.10 -10.88
C GLY A 223 -7.72 -9.96 -10.93
N PRO A 224 -7.71 -11.16 -10.34
CA PRO A 224 -8.87 -12.06 -10.36
C PRO A 224 -10.14 -11.48 -9.74
N ILE A 225 -10.03 -10.48 -8.85
CA ILE A 225 -11.19 -9.82 -8.21
C ILE A 225 -12.12 -9.20 -9.25
N ALA A 226 -11.60 -8.76 -10.39
CA ALA A 226 -12.40 -8.19 -11.46
C ALA A 226 -13.45 -9.16 -12.03
N ASP A 227 -13.19 -10.46 -11.93
CA ASP A 227 -14.02 -11.53 -12.51
C ASP A 227 -15.01 -12.15 -11.49
N TRP A 228 -15.08 -11.61 -10.26
CA TRP A 228 -15.93 -12.17 -9.19
C TRP A 228 -17.39 -11.69 -9.22
N GLY A 229 -17.80 -11.00 -10.30
CA GLY A 229 -19.18 -10.52 -10.48
C GLY A 229 -19.55 -9.33 -9.60
N LEU A 230 -18.57 -8.58 -9.12
CA LEU A 230 -18.74 -7.40 -8.29
C LEU A 230 -19.08 -6.16 -9.15
N ASN A 231 -19.91 -5.27 -8.64
CA ASN A 231 -20.12 -3.97 -9.26
C ASN A 231 -18.88 -3.10 -9.09
N LEU A 232 -18.28 -2.70 -10.21
CA LEU A 232 -17.05 -1.90 -10.22
C LEU A 232 -17.31 -0.49 -10.75
N GLU A 233 -16.70 0.50 -10.11
CA GLU A 233 -16.62 1.87 -10.59
C GLU A 233 -15.15 2.32 -10.56
N LYS A 234 -14.58 2.71 -11.71
CA LYS A 234 -13.18 3.16 -11.86
C LYS A 234 -12.16 2.17 -11.27
N ASN A 235 -12.36 0.87 -11.49
CA ASN A 235 -11.58 -0.22 -10.91
C ASN A 235 -11.61 -0.28 -9.37
N LEU A 236 -12.68 0.19 -8.75
CA LEU A 236 -12.94 0.08 -7.32
C LEU A 236 -14.27 -0.64 -7.10
N ILE A 237 -14.42 -1.32 -5.98
CA ILE A 237 -15.61 -2.11 -5.68
C ILE A 237 -16.66 -1.21 -5.05
N SER A 238 -17.83 -1.10 -5.69
CA SER A 238 -18.98 -0.38 -5.15
C SER A 238 -19.57 -1.13 -3.95
N VAL A 239 -19.84 -0.42 -2.85
CA VAL A 239 -20.35 -0.99 -1.61
C VAL A 239 -21.54 -0.21 -1.06
N ASN A 240 -22.37 -0.88 -0.29
CA ASN A 240 -23.38 -0.25 0.55
C ASN A 240 -22.72 0.40 1.77
N THR A 241 -22.92 1.69 1.97
CA THR A 241 -22.31 2.45 3.08
C THR A 241 -22.84 2.11 4.47
N GLU A 242 -23.97 1.41 4.55
CA GLU A 242 -24.54 0.99 5.85
C GLU A 242 -23.74 -0.16 6.47
N ASN A 243 -23.19 -1.06 5.65
CA ASN A 243 -22.57 -2.30 6.13
C ASN A 243 -21.35 -2.76 5.32
N PHE A 244 -20.98 -2.03 4.26
CA PHE A 244 -19.87 -2.32 3.34
C PHE A 244 -19.97 -3.64 2.57
N GLU A 245 -21.19 -4.18 2.44
CA GLU A 245 -21.48 -5.31 1.58
C GLU A 245 -21.46 -4.87 0.10
N THR A 246 -20.93 -5.71 -0.76
CA THR A 246 -20.87 -5.50 -2.22
C THR A 246 -22.20 -5.88 -2.89
N SER A 247 -22.24 -5.86 -4.21
CA SER A 247 -23.37 -6.41 -5.00
C SER A 247 -23.56 -7.93 -4.82
N VAL A 248 -22.54 -8.61 -4.31
CA VAL A 248 -22.55 -10.06 -4.07
C VAL A 248 -22.80 -10.30 -2.58
N PRO A 249 -23.89 -11.00 -2.20
CA PRO A 249 -24.21 -11.25 -0.81
C PRO A 249 -23.09 -11.95 -0.04
N ARG A 250 -22.86 -11.53 1.21
CA ARG A 250 -21.79 -12.05 2.09
C ARG A 250 -20.36 -11.71 1.67
N VAL A 251 -20.19 -10.97 0.56
CA VAL A 251 -18.91 -10.43 0.13
C VAL A 251 -18.87 -8.93 0.45
N PHE A 252 -17.87 -8.51 1.19
CA PHE A 252 -17.66 -7.14 1.66
C PHE A 252 -16.39 -6.56 1.05
N ALA A 253 -16.31 -5.25 0.94
CA ALA A 253 -15.07 -4.58 0.55
C ALA A 253 -14.82 -3.35 1.43
N VAL A 254 -13.57 -3.21 1.91
CA VAL A 254 -13.16 -2.14 2.83
C VAL A 254 -11.78 -1.58 2.46
N GLY A 255 -11.46 -0.38 2.91
CA GLY A 255 -10.20 0.29 2.61
C GLY A 255 -10.16 0.88 1.20
N ASP A 256 -8.98 1.06 0.64
CA ASP A 256 -8.76 1.78 -0.62
C ASP A 256 -9.37 1.10 -1.85
N ILE A 257 -9.68 -0.21 -1.74
CA ILE A 257 -10.26 -0.99 -2.82
C ILE A 257 -11.75 -0.70 -3.06
N CYS A 258 -12.46 -0.16 -2.07
CA CYS A 258 -13.89 0.13 -2.19
C CYS A 258 -14.16 1.60 -2.54
N ILE A 259 -15.33 1.84 -3.13
CA ILE A 259 -15.83 3.17 -3.49
C ILE A 259 -17.28 3.36 -3.05
N TYR A 260 -17.57 4.55 -2.56
CA TYR A 260 -18.89 5.04 -2.20
C TYR A 260 -18.89 6.58 -2.14
N PRO A 261 -20.04 7.28 -2.15
CA PRO A 261 -20.09 8.73 -2.01
C PRO A 261 -19.42 9.22 -0.72
N GLY A 262 -18.47 10.15 -0.84
CA GLY A 262 -17.72 10.69 0.30
C GLY A 262 -16.53 9.83 0.76
N LYS A 263 -16.11 8.83 -0.01
CA LYS A 263 -14.94 8.00 0.30
C LYS A 263 -13.67 8.81 0.46
N LEU A 264 -13.03 8.67 1.61
CA LEU A 264 -11.67 9.12 1.87
C LEU A 264 -10.73 7.90 1.95
N LYS A 265 -9.64 7.93 1.20
CA LYS A 265 -8.61 6.87 1.21
C LYS A 265 -7.64 7.09 2.37
N LEU A 266 -8.13 6.86 3.59
CA LEU A 266 -7.39 6.96 4.84
C LEU A 266 -7.43 5.61 5.57
N ILE A 267 -6.37 5.29 6.31
CA ILE A 267 -6.33 4.09 7.17
C ILE A 267 -7.47 4.14 8.20
N LEU A 268 -7.73 5.31 8.78
CA LEU A 268 -8.84 5.54 9.71
C LEU A 268 -10.21 5.17 9.10
N SER A 269 -10.45 5.55 7.83
CA SER A 269 -11.71 5.20 7.14
C SER A 269 -11.84 3.68 7.00
N GLY A 270 -10.75 2.99 6.63
CA GLY A 270 -10.73 1.53 6.53
C GLY A 270 -11.05 0.83 7.85
N PHE A 271 -10.60 1.35 8.98
CA PHE A 271 -10.96 0.80 10.30
C PHE A 271 -12.45 0.93 10.61
N HIS A 272 -13.05 2.08 10.30
CA HIS A 272 -14.48 2.28 10.47
C HIS A 272 -15.30 1.35 9.57
N GLU A 273 -14.93 1.27 8.30
CA GLU A 273 -15.55 0.40 7.30
C GLU A 273 -15.51 -1.08 7.75
N ALA A 274 -14.34 -1.53 8.22
CA ALA A 274 -14.16 -2.89 8.74
C ALA A 274 -15.04 -3.18 9.97
N ALA A 275 -15.25 -2.20 10.84
CA ALA A 275 -16.11 -2.36 12.01
C ALA A 275 -17.59 -2.56 11.61
N LEU A 276 -18.10 -1.80 10.63
CA LEU A 276 -19.46 -1.95 10.13
C LEU A 276 -19.63 -3.27 9.35
N ALA A 277 -18.66 -3.63 8.51
CA ALA A 277 -18.65 -4.93 7.83
C ALA A 277 -18.67 -6.09 8.83
N ALA A 278 -17.83 -6.03 9.88
CA ALA A 278 -17.76 -7.07 10.91
C ALA A 278 -19.09 -7.26 11.66
N LYS A 279 -19.83 -6.19 11.91
CA LYS A 279 -21.18 -6.26 12.49
C LYS A 279 -22.11 -7.06 11.59
N LYS A 280 -22.14 -6.78 10.29
CA LYS A 280 -23.01 -7.50 9.34
C LYS A 280 -22.57 -8.95 9.13
N MET A 281 -21.26 -9.20 9.05
CA MET A 281 -20.71 -10.54 8.95
C MET A 281 -21.08 -11.42 10.13
N PHE A 282 -21.22 -10.84 11.35
CA PHE A 282 -21.64 -11.59 12.52
C PHE A 282 -23.02 -12.26 12.30
N GLU A 283 -23.96 -11.59 11.64
CA GLU A 283 -25.29 -12.11 11.34
C GLU A 283 -25.22 -13.35 10.40
N TYR A 284 -24.32 -13.32 9.41
CA TYR A 284 -24.09 -14.45 8.51
C TYR A 284 -23.36 -15.62 9.18
N CYS A 285 -22.41 -15.32 10.07
CA CYS A 285 -21.64 -16.34 10.78
C CYS A 285 -22.42 -17.01 11.92
N HIS A 286 -23.40 -16.31 12.49
CA HIS A 286 -24.18 -16.71 13.66
C HIS A 286 -25.67 -16.44 13.43
N SER A 287 -26.25 -17.06 12.40
CA SER A 287 -27.67 -16.90 12.04
C SER A 287 -28.64 -17.31 13.16
N ASP A 288 -28.17 -18.13 14.12
CA ASP A 288 -28.87 -18.56 15.31
C ASP A 288 -28.80 -17.56 16.48
N LYS A 289 -28.02 -16.48 16.37
CA LYS A 289 -27.76 -15.52 17.46
C LYS A 289 -28.12 -14.12 17.05
N LYS A 290 -28.82 -13.41 17.95
CA LYS A 290 -29.01 -11.97 17.80
C LYS A 290 -27.71 -11.23 18.13
N TYR A 291 -27.28 -10.33 17.25
CA TYR A 291 -26.19 -9.41 17.55
C TYR A 291 -26.58 -8.47 18.70
N VAL A 292 -25.78 -8.44 19.75
CA VAL A 292 -25.94 -7.54 20.88
C VAL A 292 -24.67 -6.68 20.96
N PHE A 293 -24.83 -5.40 20.70
CA PHE A 293 -23.73 -4.44 20.84
C PHE A 293 -23.29 -4.36 22.31
N ARG A 294 -21.99 -4.51 22.56
CA ARG A 294 -21.39 -4.34 23.88
C ARG A 294 -20.15 -3.47 23.75
N TYR A 295 -19.96 -2.53 24.66
CA TYR A 295 -18.72 -1.78 24.76
C TYR A 295 -17.59 -2.72 25.20
N THR A 296 -16.39 -2.52 24.62
CA THR A 296 -15.21 -3.34 24.92
C THR A 296 -14.83 -3.32 26.39
N THR A 297 -15.01 -2.18 27.04
CA THR A 297 -14.75 -1.96 28.49
C THR A 297 -15.63 -2.80 29.41
N SER A 298 -16.82 -3.23 28.96
CA SER A 298 -17.77 -4.05 29.75
C SER A 298 -17.83 -5.51 29.32
N SER A 299 -17.01 -5.92 28.37
CA SER A 299 -16.98 -7.30 27.87
C SER A 299 -15.98 -8.17 28.65
N SER A 300 -16.49 -8.95 29.62
CA SER A 300 -15.67 -9.89 30.40
C SER A 300 -14.97 -10.95 29.53
N ASP A 301 -15.64 -11.39 28.46
CA ASP A 301 -15.07 -12.37 27.51
C ASP A 301 -13.87 -11.78 26.74
N LEU A 302 -13.96 -10.51 26.35
CA LEU A 302 -12.86 -9.80 25.70
C LEU A 302 -11.70 -9.59 26.70
N GLN A 303 -12.00 -9.14 27.91
CA GLN A 303 -11.00 -8.92 28.96
C GLN A 303 -10.21 -10.20 29.28
N LYS A 304 -10.89 -11.36 29.36
CA LYS A 304 -10.24 -12.67 29.52
C LYS A 304 -9.31 -13.00 28.36
N LYS A 305 -9.75 -12.77 27.10
CA LYS A 305 -8.89 -13.00 25.92
C LYS A 305 -7.66 -12.10 25.88
N LEU A 306 -7.80 -10.88 26.34
CA LEU A 306 -6.69 -9.91 26.41
C LEU A 306 -5.79 -10.12 27.64
N GLY A 307 -6.12 -11.04 28.54
CA GLY A 307 -5.34 -11.32 29.75
C GLY A 307 -5.34 -10.18 30.79
N VAL A 308 -6.37 -9.29 30.75
CA VAL A 308 -6.49 -8.14 31.67
C VAL A 308 -7.47 -8.39 32.82
N LYS A 309 -8.11 -9.53 32.83
CA LYS A 309 -8.92 -10.10 33.92
C LYS A 309 -8.92 -11.61 33.89
#